data_4cec015dcedcbadfe7687795137a2d96
#
_entry.id   4cec015dcedcbadfe7687795137a2d96
#
_cell.length_a   1.000
_cell.length_b   1.000
_cell.length_c   1.000
_cell.angle_alpha   90.00
_cell.angle_beta   90.00
_cell.angle_gamma   90.00
#
_symmetry.space_group_name_H-M   'P 1'
#
loop_
_entity.id
_entity.type
_entity.pdbx_description
1 polymer ?
#
loop_
_entity_poly.entity_id
_entity_poly.type
_entity_poly.pdbx_seq_one_letter_code
_entity_poly.pdbx_strand_id
1 'polypeptide(L)'
;MIEAETRYLDYSGRDDNLSGGVKMIPIRTAKGDFKVWTKRVGNNPKSKVLLLHGGPAATHEYWEACDSYLPAAGIEYFYYDQLGSAYSDQPDDPDLWEIDRFVDEVEQVRKGLDLNRDNFYLVGHSWGGLLAIEYALRFQQHLKGLVISNMMASVPAYNEYANTVIKPSIDPEAMAEIERIEATGEFTQPRYMELLVQHHYVRHVLRMPADKWPDPVNRAFAKLNYPLYTLMQGPSELGASGKLVDWDRTGDLDRISVPTLVIGATHDTMDPKHMEMIAERIPKGRFHLCPNGSHMAMYDDQQIYFEGLIGFIREVEDSIV
;
A
#
# COMPACT_ATOMS: atom_id res chain seq x y z
N MET A 1 -37.84 22.32 0.66
CA MET A 1 -36.65 22.72 -0.09
C MET A 1 -35.42 22.20 0.65
N ILE A 2 -34.89 21.40 0.21
CA ILE A 2 -33.79 20.49 -0.01
C ILE A 2 -32.45 21.11 0.50
N GLU A 3 -32.30 21.21 1.84
CA GLU A 3 -31.01 21.52 2.47
C GLU A 3 -30.02 20.32 2.45
N ALA A 4 -30.50 19.12 2.09
CA ALA A 4 -29.66 17.92 2.05
C ALA A 4 -28.82 17.81 0.76
N GLU A 5 -29.21 18.48 -0.32
CA GLU A 5 -28.47 18.45 -1.60
C GLU A 5 -27.22 19.33 -1.60
N THR A 6 -27.14 20.31 -0.71
CA THR A 6 -26.02 21.24 -0.70
C THR A 6 -24.73 20.63 -0.17
N ARG A 7 -24.77 19.61 0.67
CA ARG A 7 -23.56 18.99 1.24
C ARG A 7 -22.74 18.19 0.21
N TYR A 8 -23.41 17.56 -0.76
CA TYR A 8 -22.71 16.86 -1.84
C TYR A 8 -21.99 17.83 -2.78
N LEU A 9 -22.58 19.01 -2.99
CA LEU A 9 -22.03 20.07 -3.83
C LEU A 9 -21.32 21.17 -3.05
N ASP A 10 -21.09 20.99 -1.74
CA ASP A 10 -20.36 21.94 -0.94
C ASP A 10 -18.85 21.80 -1.20
N TYR A 11 -18.31 22.79 -1.89
CA TYR A 11 -16.89 22.93 -2.18
C TYR A 11 -16.19 23.96 -1.27
N SER A 12 -16.83 24.43 -0.21
CA SER A 12 -16.25 25.42 0.68
C SER A 12 -14.94 24.89 1.30
N GLY A 13 -13.89 25.70 1.23
CA GLY A 13 -12.55 25.31 1.66
C GLY A 13 -11.84 24.29 0.75
N ARG A 14 -12.37 24.03 -0.45
CA ARG A 14 -11.79 23.09 -1.44
C ARG A 14 -11.30 23.88 -2.66
N ASP A 15 -10.19 23.44 -3.20
CA ASP A 15 -9.62 23.93 -4.47
C ASP A 15 -9.80 22.97 -5.65
N ASP A 16 -10.53 21.86 -5.42
CA ASP A 16 -10.69 20.74 -6.35
C ASP A 16 -12.09 20.62 -6.99
N ASN A 17 -12.96 21.60 -6.80
CA ASN A 17 -14.34 21.54 -7.27
C ASN A 17 -14.50 21.45 -8.80
N LEU A 18 -13.52 21.94 -9.53
CA LEU A 18 -13.49 21.86 -11.01
C LEU A 18 -12.75 20.63 -11.52
N SER A 19 -11.94 19.97 -10.67
CA SER A 19 -11.09 18.82 -11.03
C SER A 19 -11.68 17.48 -10.61
N GLY A 20 -12.88 17.47 -10.01
CA GLY A 20 -13.51 16.23 -9.53
C GLY A 20 -12.78 15.58 -8.35
N GLY A 21 -12.15 16.38 -7.48
CA GLY A 21 -11.39 15.92 -6.32
C GLY A 21 -9.88 15.73 -6.58
N VAL A 22 -9.44 15.86 -7.83
CA VAL A 22 -8.02 15.74 -8.19
C VAL A 22 -7.24 16.98 -7.76
N LYS A 23 -6.07 16.73 -7.14
CA LYS A 23 -5.12 17.77 -6.76
C LYS A 23 -3.69 17.30 -7.04
N MET A 24 -2.94 18.11 -7.78
CA MET A 24 -1.51 17.90 -7.95
C MET A 24 -0.78 18.59 -6.78
N ILE A 25 -0.15 17.80 -5.93
CA ILE A 25 0.61 18.31 -4.79
C ILE A 25 2.05 18.57 -5.21
N PRO A 26 2.54 19.80 -5.09
CA PRO A 26 3.95 20.08 -5.33
C PRO A 26 4.80 19.47 -4.21
N ILE A 27 5.86 18.78 -4.59
CA ILE A 27 6.85 18.22 -3.68
C ILE A 27 8.24 18.73 -4.04
N ARG A 28 9.05 18.95 -3.03
CA ARG A 28 10.45 19.35 -3.19
C ARG A 28 11.37 18.21 -2.81
N THR A 29 12.37 17.96 -3.65
CA THR A 29 13.42 16.97 -3.42
C THR A 29 14.79 17.61 -3.59
N ALA A 30 15.85 16.88 -3.22
CA ALA A 30 17.22 17.33 -3.49
C ALA A 30 17.55 17.44 -5.00
N LYS A 31 16.74 16.81 -5.86
CA LYS A 31 16.93 16.78 -7.32
C LYS A 31 15.98 17.72 -8.07
N GLY A 32 15.14 18.48 -7.36
CA GLY A 32 14.21 19.45 -7.94
C GLY A 32 12.79 19.35 -7.40
N ASP A 33 11.92 20.14 -7.96
CA ASP A 33 10.51 20.22 -7.61
C ASP A 33 9.70 19.36 -8.60
N PHE A 34 8.80 18.53 -8.08
CA PHE A 34 7.92 17.64 -8.84
C PHE A 34 6.49 17.80 -8.37
N LYS A 35 5.56 17.12 -9.04
CA LYS A 35 4.14 17.06 -8.64
C LYS A 35 3.69 15.62 -8.52
N VAL A 36 2.97 15.34 -7.45
CA VAL A 36 2.33 14.05 -7.25
C VAL A 36 0.82 14.19 -7.29
N TRP A 37 0.17 13.21 -7.89
CA TRP A 37 -1.26 13.19 -8.10
C TRP A 37 -1.98 12.62 -6.88
N THR A 38 -3.06 13.30 -6.50
CA THR A 38 -4.00 12.82 -5.47
C THR A 38 -5.43 13.01 -5.94
N LYS A 39 -6.36 12.18 -5.42
CA LYS A 39 -7.79 12.33 -5.65
C LYS A 39 -8.54 12.10 -4.35
N ARG A 40 -9.33 13.08 -3.93
CA ARG A 40 -10.20 12.99 -2.78
C ARG A 40 -11.53 12.33 -3.16
N VAL A 41 -11.99 11.42 -2.30
CA VAL A 41 -13.33 10.83 -2.33
C VAL A 41 -13.97 11.02 -0.97
N GLY A 42 -15.18 11.55 -0.95
CA GLY A 42 -15.92 11.85 0.28
C GLY A 42 -15.70 13.27 0.80
N ASN A 43 -16.31 13.55 1.93
CA ASN A 43 -16.27 14.86 2.60
C ASN A 43 -16.49 14.69 4.12
N ASN A 44 -15.50 14.11 4.84
CA ASN A 44 -15.56 13.92 6.29
C ASN A 44 -14.40 14.68 6.95
N PRO A 45 -14.68 15.65 7.84
CA PRO A 45 -13.62 16.42 8.48
C PRO A 45 -12.84 15.64 9.53
N LYS A 46 -13.37 14.53 10.09
CA LYS A 46 -12.81 13.80 11.23
C LYS A 46 -12.05 12.53 10.85
N SER A 47 -12.49 11.84 9.81
CA SER A 47 -11.93 10.54 9.40
C SER A 47 -11.48 10.61 7.96
N LYS A 48 -10.18 10.87 7.76
CA LYS A 48 -9.52 11.02 6.46
C LYS A 48 -8.41 10.01 6.32
N VAL A 49 -8.50 9.18 5.31
CA VAL A 49 -7.53 8.13 5.01
C VAL A 49 -6.66 8.53 3.83
N LEU A 50 -5.35 8.50 3.98
CA LEU A 50 -4.41 8.52 2.86
C LEU A 50 -3.98 7.10 2.53
N LEU A 51 -4.19 6.66 1.29
CA LEU A 51 -3.89 5.33 0.80
C LEU A 51 -2.52 5.29 0.13
N LEU A 52 -1.57 4.58 0.73
CA LEU A 52 -0.24 4.34 0.14
C LEU A 52 -0.26 3.02 -0.64
N HIS A 53 -0.06 3.11 -1.96
CA HIS A 53 0.03 1.92 -2.81
C HIS A 53 1.36 1.19 -2.64
N GLY A 54 1.37 -0.08 -3.04
CA GLY A 54 2.51 -0.98 -3.05
C GLY A 54 3.40 -0.84 -4.29
N GLY A 55 4.11 -1.89 -4.55
CA GLY A 55 5.15 -2.00 -5.56
C GLY A 55 6.52 -2.14 -4.89
N PRO A 56 7.39 -1.09 -4.83
CA PRO A 56 7.17 0.34 -5.21
C PRO A 56 6.68 0.53 -6.64
N ALA A 57 6.25 1.74 -6.94
CA ALA A 57 5.89 2.14 -8.31
C ALA A 57 4.67 1.45 -8.95
N ALA A 58 3.79 0.84 -8.15
CA ALA A 58 2.44 0.49 -8.58
C ALA A 58 1.59 1.77 -8.73
N THR A 59 0.28 1.65 -8.69
CA THR A 59 -0.63 2.80 -8.83
C THR A 59 -1.74 2.73 -7.79
N HIS A 60 -2.46 3.84 -7.59
CA HIS A 60 -3.63 3.87 -6.70
C HIS A 60 -4.75 2.95 -7.15
N GLU A 61 -4.81 2.54 -8.42
CA GLU A 61 -5.99 1.92 -9.04
C GLU A 61 -6.48 0.66 -8.32
N TYR A 62 -5.58 -0.19 -7.84
CA TYR A 62 -6.02 -1.37 -7.09
C TYR A 62 -6.68 -1.04 -5.73
N TRP A 63 -6.52 0.19 -5.24
CA TRP A 63 -7.25 0.67 -4.08
C TRP A 63 -8.72 1.04 -4.39
N GLU A 64 -9.16 1.00 -5.66
CA GLU A 64 -10.55 1.30 -6.03
C GLU A 64 -11.57 0.33 -5.38
N ALA A 65 -11.14 -0.80 -4.83
CA ALA A 65 -11.95 -1.61 -3.93
C ALA A 65 -12.55 -0.81 -2.76
N CYS A 66 -11.86 0.24 -2.30
CA CYS A 66 -12.33 1.16 -1.26
C CYS A 66 -13.65 1.86 -1.61
N ASP A 67 -13.91 2.11 -2.90
CA ASP A 67 -15.13 2.81 -3.38
C ASP A 67 -16.42 2.05 -3.03
N SER A 68 -16.32 0.73 -2.84
CA SER A 68 -17.47 -0.10 -2.46
C SER A 68 -17.79 -0.05 -0.96
N TYR A 69 -16.88 0.43 -0.11
CA TYR A 69 -16.99 0.30 1.35
C TYR A 69 -16.86 1.61 2.12
N LEU A 70 -15.82 2.39 1.84
CA LEU A 70 -15.50 3.59 2.65
C LEU A 70 -16.56 4.70 2.54
N PRO A 71 -17.16 4.98 1.36
CA PRO A 71 -18.23 5.98 1.26
C PRO A 71 -19.46 5.61 2.11
N ALA A 72 -19.88 4.35 2.10
CA ALA A 72 -21.00 3.88 2.92
C ALA A 72 -20.70 3.94 4.42
N ALA A 73 -19.43 3.86 4.80
CA ALA A 73 -18.98 4.02 6.19
C ALA A 73 -18.82 5.50 6.59
N GLY A 74 -18.98 6.45 5.67
CA GLY A 74 -18.81 7.88 5.90
C GLY A 74 -17.36 8.31 6.06
N ILE A 75 -16.41 7.55 5.55
CA ILE A 75 -14.97 7.80 5.64
C ILE A 75 -14.52 8.55 4.38
N GLU A 76 -13.83 9.68 4.54
CA GLU A 76 -13.14 10.38 3.46
C GLU A 76 -11.80 9.72 3.20
N TYR A 77 -11.38 9.58 1.93
CA TYR A 77 -10.09 9.01 1.60
C TYR A 77 -9.48 9.67 0.38
N PHE A 78 -8.16 9.54 0.30
CA PHE A 78 -7.34 10.08 -0.77
C PHE A 78 -6.60 8.94 -1.46
N TYR A 79 -6.83 8.79 -2.74
CA TYR A 79 -5.91 8.12 -3.63
C TYR A 79 -4.67 8.97 -3.81
N TYR A 80 -3.54 8.33 -3.98
CA TYR A 80 -2.27 8.99 -4.15
C TYR A 80 -1.34 8.12 -5.00
N ASP A 81 -0.85 8.67 -6.10
CA ASP A 81 0.23 8.08 -6.88
C ASP A 81 1.55 8.69 -6.42
N GLN A 82 2.46 7.86 -5.90
CA GLN A 82 3.78 8.29 -5.46
C GLN A 82 4.62 8.77 -6.65
N LEU A 83 5.65 9.58 -6.43
CA LEU A 83 6.55 10.02 -7.50
C LEU A 83 7.12 8.80 -8.24
N GLY A 84 7.10 8.84 -9.56
CA GLY A 84 7.46 7.71 -10.41
C GLY A 84 6.30 6.78 -10.77
N SER A 85 5.09 7.05 -10.27
CA SER A 85 3.89 6.22 -10.48
C SER A 85 2.81 6.95 -11.26
N ALA A 86 2.17 6.24 -12.17
CA ALA A 86 0.95 6.61 -12.92
C ALA A 86 0.81 8.10 -13.29
N TYR A 87 -0.05 8.85 -12.59
CA TYR A 87 -0.38 10.25 -12.92
C TYR A 87 0.53 11.28 -12.25
N SER A 88 1.47 10.85 -11.41
CA SER A 88 2.51 11.69 -10.85
C SER A 88 3.64 11.92 -11.84
N ASP A 89 4.49 12.91 -11.59
CA ASP A 89 5.71 13.10 -12.38
C ASP A 89 6.58 11.83 -12.30
N GLN A 90 7.23 11.49 -13.42
CA GLN A 90 8.04 10.28 -13.55
C GLN A 90 9.46 10.63 -13.99
N PRO A 91 10.27 11.21 -13.09
CA PRO A 91 11.66 11.52 -13.41
C PRO A 91 12.49 10.23 -13.60
N ASP A 92 13.43 10.29 -14.52
CA ASP A 92 14.42 9.24 -14.76
C ASP A 92 15.73 9.54 -14.02
N ASP A 93 15.68 9.50 -12.68
CA ASP A 93 16.86 9.72 -11.81
C ASP A 93 16.89 8.69 -10.68
N PRO A 94 17.76 7.68 -10.76
CA PRO A 94 17.86 6.61 -9.75
C PRO A 94 18.17 7.08 -8.32
N ASP A 95 18.76 8.27 -8.16
CA ASP A 95 19.08 8.83 -6.84
C ASP A 95 17.83 9.35 -6.10
N LEU A 96 16.69 9.46 -6.78
CA LEU A 96 15.40 9.80 -6.17
C LEU A 96 14.76 8.60 -5.44
N TRP A 97 15.20 7.38 -5.73
CA TRP A 97 14.54 6.18 -5.24
C TRP A 97 15.17 5.68 -3.94
N GLU A 98 14.91 6.45 -2.86
CA GLU A 98 15.36 6.17 -1.50
C GLU A 98 14.17 6.24 -0.53
N ILE A 99 14.14 5.36 0.48
CA ILE A 99 13.05 5.29 1.46
C ILE A 99 12.82 6.66 2.11
N ASP A 100 13.88 7.32 2.54
CA ASP A 100 13.83 8.62 3.20
C ASP A 100 13.16 9.68 2.35
N ARG A 101 13.43 9.70 1.06
CA ARG A 101 12.81 10.62 0.11
C ARG A 101 11.31 10.35 -0.01
N PHE A 102 10.89 9.07 -0.06
CA PHE A 102 9.45 8.73 -0.10
C PHE A 102 8.74 9.11 1.21
N VAL A 103 9.38 8.95 2.35
CA VAL A 103 8.82 9.39 3.65
C VAL A 103 8.63 10.91 3.69
N ASP A 104 9.62 11.66 3.21
CA ASP A 104 9.54 13.13 3.10
C ASP A 104 8.45 13.57 2.10
N GLU A 105 8.23 12.81 1.03
CA GLU A 105 7.13 13.01 0.08
C GLU A 105 5.77 12.83 0.76
N VAL A 106 5.55 11.76 1.52
CA VAL A 106 4.30 11.53 2.26
C VAL A 106 4.02 12.71 3.22
N GLU A 107 5.04 13.23 3.90
CA GLU A 107 4.88 14.40 4.79
C GLU A 107 4.50 15.68 4.04
N GLN A 108 5.02 15.87 2.83
CA GLN A 108 4.64 16.99 1.97
C GLN A 108 3.20 16.82 1.43
N VAL A 109 2.82 15.60 1.04
CA VAL A 109 1.45 15.27 0.62
C VAL A 109 0.47 15.49 1.78
N ARG A 110 0.78 15.00 2.99
CA ARG A 110 -0.01 15.25 4.20
C ARG A 110 -0.30 16.75 4.39
N LYS A 111 0.74 17.58 4.31
CA LYS A 111 0.61 19.04 4.43
C LYS A 111 -0.25 19.63 3.31
N GLY A 112 -0.02 19.19 2.08
CA GLY A 112 -0.76 19.64 0.90
C GLY A 112 -2.25 19.28 0.93
N LEU A 113 -2.62 18.23 1.68
CA LEU A 113 -4.00 17.77 1.86
C LEU A 113 -4.63 18.21 3.21
N ASP A 114 -3.91 19.01 4.01
CA ASP A 114 -4.36 19.48 5.32
C ASP A 114 -4.78 18.33 6.25
N LEU A 115 -3.97 17.28 6.29
CA LEU A 115 -4.16 16.13 7.17
C LEU A 115 -3.38 16.36 8.48
N ASN A 116 -3.98 16.03 9.62
CA ASN A 116 -3.38 16.25 10.94
C ASN A 116 -3.88 15.22 11.95
N ARG A 117 -3.36 15.28 13.17
CA ARG A 117 -3.67 14.33 14.24
C ARG A 117 -5.17 14.16 14.54
N ASP A 118 -6.00 15.14 14.26
CA ASP A 118 -7.43 15.09 14.57
C ASP A 118 -8.23 14.32 13.51
N ASN A 119 -7.65 14.10 12.32
CA ASN A 119 -8.37 13.53 11.20
C ASN A 119 -7.60 12.48 10.37
N PHE A 120 -6.30 12.29 10.59
CA PHE A 120 -5.43 11.58 9.64
C PHE A 120 -5.19 10.11 9.98
N TYR A 121 -5.68 9.23 9.15
CA TYR A 121 -5.34 7.80 9.11
C TYR A 121 -4.43 7.52 7.92
N LEU A 122 -3.29 6.88 8.17
CA LEU A 122 -2.39 6.42 7.12
C LEU A 122 -2.58 4.92 6.91
N VAL A 123 -2.95 4.52 5.71
CA VAL A 123 -3.13 3.12 5.33
C VAL A 123 -2.13 2.76 4.24
N GLY A 124 -1.23 1.84 4.54
CA GLY A 124 -0.23 1.38 3.58
C GLY A 124 -0.35 -0.11 3.30
N HIS A 125 -0.31 -0.50 2.04
CA HIS A 125 -0.34 -1.88 1.59
C HIS A 125 0.99 -2.25 0.93
N SER A 126 1.52 -3.44 1.25
CA SER A 126 2.76 -3.93 0.67
C SER A 126 3.91 -2.91 0.89
N TRP A 127 4.65 -2.50 -0.13
CA TRP A 127 5.60 -1.38 -0.03
C TRP A 127 5.00 -0.15 0.68
N GLY A 128 3.74 0.18 0.42
CA GLY A 128 3.05 1.26 1.14
C GLY A 128 2.98 0.99 2.65
N GLY A 129 2.93 -0.27 3.08
CA GLY A 129 3.01 -0.68 4.49
C GLY A 129 4.39 -0.46 5.09
N LEU A 130 5.47 -0.76 4.34
CA LEU A 130 6.84 -0.40 4.70
C LEU A 130 6.96 1.12 4.89
N LEU A 131 6.48 1.87 3.91
CA LEU A 131 6.52 3.33 3.94
C LEU A 131 5.70 3.90 5.11
N ALA A 132 4.58 3.27 5.47
CA ALA A 132 3.76 3.64 6.61
C ALA A 132 4.47 3.39 7.95
N ILE A 133 5.25 2.30 8.09
CA ILE A 133 6.11 2.05 9.26
C ILE A 133 7.17 3.15 9.38
N GLU A 134 7.90 3.45 8.31
CA GLU A 134 8.93 4.48 8.29
C GLU A 134 8.36 5.87 8.60
N TYR A 135 7.20 6.19 8.03
CA TYR A 135 6.50 7.43 8.32
C TYR A 135 6.10 7.52 9.80
N ALA A 136 5.54 6.47 10.36
CA ALA A 136 5.14 6.44 11.77
C ALA A 136 6.35 6.62 12.70
N LEU A 137 7.49 5.98 12.44
CA LEU A 137 8.70 6.14 13.24
C LEU A 137 9.23 7.57 13.29
N ARG A 138 8.93 8.40 12.26
CA ARG A 138 9.37 9.80 12.20
C ARG A 138 8.28 10.81 12.55
N PHE A 139 7.04 10.57 12.13
CA PHE A 139 5.98 11.56 12.07
C PHE A 139 4.65 11.12 12.72
N GLN A 140 4.67 10.08 13.57
CA GLN A 140 3.44 9.56 14.20
C GLN A 140 2.65 10.60 15.02
N GLN A 141 3.26 11.72 15.44
CA GLN A 141 2.57 12.81 16.11
C GLN A 141 1.48 13.46 15.25
N HIS A 142 1.50 13.25 13.93
CA HIS A 142 0.49 13.74 13.00
C HIS A 142 -0.61 12.72 12.70
N LEU A 143 -0.43 11.45 13.12
CA LEU A 143 -1.37 10.37 12.87
C LEU A 143 -2.45 10.28 13.97
N LYS A 144 -3.68 10.03 13.55
CA LYS A 144 -4.79 9.58 14.40
C LYS A 144 -4.79 8.05 14.52
N GLY A 145 -4.50 7.36 13.42
CA GLY A 145 -4.32 5.91 13.36
C GLY A 145 -3.43 5.49 12.21
N LEU A 146 -2.85 4.30 12.34
CA LEU A 146 -1.97 3.67 11.36
C LEU A 146 -2.54 2.31 10.95
N VAL A 147 -2.48 1.97 9.66
CA VAL A 147 -2.80 0.64 9.16
C VAL A 147 -1.65 0.12 8.30
N ILE A 148 -1.11 -1.03 8.70
CA ILE A 148 -0.08 -1.77 7.97
C ILE A 148 -0.78 -2.99 7.38
N SER A 149 -0.93 -3.01 6.06
CA SER A 149 -1.67 -4.05 5.35
C SER A 149 -0.73 -4.90 4.51
N ASN A 150 -0.74 -6.21 4.77
CA ASN A 150 -0.03 -7.19 3.98
C ASN A 150 1.46 -6.83 3.77
N MET A 151 2.14 -6.53 4.89
CA MET A 151 3.57 -6.18 4.89
C MET A 151 4.26 -6.69 6.15
N MET A 152 5.46 -7.20 5.98
CA MET A 152 6.38 -7.59 7.05
C MET A 152 7.26 -6.39 7.46
N ALA A 153 7.80 -6.42 8.68
CA ALA A 153 8.70 -5.37 9.17
C ALA A 153 10.17 -5.64 8.86
N SER A 154 10.47 -6.66 8.06
CA SER A 154 11.83 -7.09 7.71
C SER A 154 11.84 -7.74 6.33
N VAL A 155 12.63 -7.21 5.41
CA VAL A 155 12.86 -7.80 4.09
C VAL A 155 13.72 -9.07 4.19
N PRO A 156 14.76 -9.16 5.05
CA PRO A 156 15.42 -10.43 5.30
C PRO A 156 14.48 -11.56 5.74
N ALA A 157 13.52 -11.27 6.64
CA ALA A 157 12.51 -12.26 7.05
C ALA A 157 11.54 -12.60 5.90
N TYR A 158 11.16 -11.63 5.07
CA TYR A 158 10.37 -11.88 3.87
C TYR A 158 11.11 -12.82 2.90
N ASN A 159 12.39 -12.57 2.67
CA ASN A 159 13.23 -13.41 1.81
C ASN A 159 13.36 -14.85 2.37
N GLU A 160 13.48 -14.99 3.70
CA GLU A 160 13.48 -16.31 4.34
C GLU A 160 12.15 -17.04 4.11
N TYR A 161 11.01 -16.37 4.32
CA TYR A 161 9.69 -16.95 4.08
C TYR A 161 9.49 -17.32 2.60
N ALA A 162 9.89 -16.43 1.68
CA ALA A 162 9.84 -16.70 0.24
C ALA A 162 10.65 -17.97 -0.12
N ASN A 163 11.86 -18.12 0.44
CA ASN A 163 12.75 -19.24 0.12
C ASN A 163 12.34 -20.56 0.79
N THR A 164 11.75 -20.51 2.00
CA THR A 164 11.45 -21.72 2.80
C THR A 164 10.01 -22.19 2.67
N VAL A 165 9.08 -21.31 2.27
CA VAL A 165 7.63 -21.63 2.21
C VAL A 165 7.08 -21.43 0.80
N ILE A 166 7.29 -20.27 0.19
CA ILE A 166 6.65 -19.93 -1.09
C ILE A 166 7.29 -20.69 -2.26
N LYS A 167 8.58 -20.52 -2.50
CA LYS A 167 9.29 -21.16 -3.63
C LYS A 167 9.16 -22.69 -3.62
N PRO A 168 9.28 -23.39 -2.48
CA PRO A 168 9.05 -24.84 -2.43
C PRO A 168 7.62 -25.31 -2.77
N SER A 169 6.63 -24.38 -2.73
CA SER A 169 5.23 -24.67 -3.10
C SER A 169 4.97 -24.54 -4.61
N ILE A 170 5.91 -23.96 -5.35
CA ILE A 170 5.86 -23.80 -6.83
C ILE A 170 6.28 -25.12 -7.48
N ASP A 171 5.69 -25.41 -8.65
CA ASP A 171 6.11 -26.53 -9.46
C ASP A 171 7.64 -26.46 -9.73
N PRO A 172 8.41 -27.55 -9.49
CA PRO A 172 9.87 -27.51 -9.58
C PRO A 172 10.42 -27.13 -10.96
N GLU A 173 9.75 -27.53 -12.04
CA GLU A 173 10.18 -27.20 -13.42
C GLU A 173 9.94 -25.72 -13.70
N ALA A 174 8.78 -25.20 -13.27
CA ALA A 174 8.45 -23.79 -13.38
C ALA A 174 9.41 -22.94 -12.54
N MET A 175 9.74 -23.36 -11.30
CA MET A 175 10.68 -22.63 -10.44
C MET A 175 12.09 -22.60 -11.05
N ALA A 176 12.57 -23.70 -11.57
CA ALA A 176 13.88 -23.76 -12.26
C ALA A 176 13.92 -22.84 -13.50
N GLU A 177 12.80 -22.73 -14.24
CA GLU A 177 12.71 -21.81 -15.38
C GLU A 177 12.71 -20.34 -14.94
N ILE A 178 11.97 -20.00 -13.86
CA ILE A 178 11.96 -18.66 -13.25
C ILE A 178 13.38 -18.28 -12.82
N GLU A 179 14.07 -19.12 -12.05
CA GLU A 179 15.42 -18.85 -11.57
C GLU A 179 16.43 -18.67 -12.72
N ARG A 180 16.29 -19.44 -13.80
CA ARG A 180 17.13 -19.29 -14.99
C ARG A 180 16.92 -17.93 -15.67
N ILE A 181 15.67 -17.46 -15.77
CA ILE A 181 15.33 -16.15 -16.33
C ILE A 181 15.90 -15.03 -15.43
N GLU A 182 15.73 -15.17 -14.13
CA GLU A 182 16.25 -14.20 -13.15
C GLU A 182 17.79 -14.11 -13.22
N ALA A 183 18.47 -15.23 -13.36
CA ALA A 183 19.93 -15.28 -13.48
C ALA A 183 20.46 -14.62 -14.77
N THR A 184 19.68 -14.57 -15.84
CA THR A 184 20.06 -13.87 -17.09
C THR A 184 19.64 -12.41 -17.13
N GLY A 185 18.83 -11.95 -16.18
CA GLY A 185 18.30 -10.59 -16.15
C GLY A 185 17.22 -10.30 -17.20
N GLU A 186 16.64 -11.33 -17.82
CA GLU A 186 15.65 -11.21 -18.89
C GLU A 186 14.20 -11.09 -18.37
N PHE A 187 13.99 -10.28 -17.34
CA PHE A 187 12.70 -10.16 -16.63
C PHE A 187 11.55 -9.61 -17.47
N THR A 188 11.86 -8.94 -18.59
CA THR A 188 10.84 -8.32 -19.45
C THR A 188 10.23 -9.29 -20.47
N GLN A 189 10.74 -10.51 -20.57
CA GLN A 189 10.17 -11.49 -21.48
C GLN A 189 8.78 -11.95 -21.00
N PRO A 190 7.77 -12.09 -21.90
CA PRO A 190 6.40 -12.47 -21.50
C PRO A 190 6.34 -13.78 -20.71
N ARG A 191 7.19 -14.73 -21.05
CA ARG A 191 7.27 -16.04 -20.40
C ARG A 191 7.53 -15.95 -18.88
N TYR A 192 8.32 -14.98 -18.45
CA TYR A 192 8.60 -14.77 -17.04
C TYR A 192 7.32 -14.44 -16.27
N MET A 193 6.56 -13.45 -16.75
CA MET A 193 5.29 -13.08 -16.12
C MET A 193 4.23 -14.19 -16.20
N GLU A 194 4.18 -14.95 -17.31
CA GLU A 194 3.28 -16.11 -17.44
C GLU A 194 3.55 -17.14 -16.34
N LEU A 195 4.82 -17.48 -16.09
CA LEU A 195 5.22 -18.43 -15.04
C LEU A 195 4.84 -17.90 -13.65
N LEU A 196 5.15 -16.64 -13.37
CA LEU A 196 4.81 -16.02 -12.09
C LEU A 196 3.29 -16.00 -11.86
N VAL A 197 2.51 -15.58 -12.85
CA VAL A 197 1.05 -15.55 -12.71
C VAL A 197 0.50 -16.95 -12.50
N GLN A 198 0.90 -17.91 -13.33
CA GLN A 198 0.35 -19.26 -13.31
C GLN A 198 0.70 -20.03 -12.02
N HIS A 199 1.92 -19.87 -11.51
CA HIS A 199 2.44 -20.75 -10.45
C HIS A 199 2.53 -20.07 -9.09
N HIS A 200 2.49 -18.73 -9.03
CA HIS A 200 2.64 -17.95 -7.82
C HIS A 200 1.50 -16.94 -7.60
N TYR A 201 1.27 -16.00 -8.52
CA TYR A 201 0.38 -14.86 -8.29
C TYR A 201 -1.07 -15.24 -8.07
N VAL A 202 -1.62 -16.23 -8.80
CA VAL A 202 -2.99 -16.74 -8.61
C VAL A 202 -3.19 -17.50 -7.29
N ARG A 203 -2.14 -17.69 -6.50
CA ARG A 203 -2.18 -18.37 -5.21
C ARG A 203 -1.90 -17.45 -4.03
N HIS A 204 -0.97 -16.49 -4.23
CA HIS A 204 -0.39 -15.71 -3.14
C HIS A 204 -0.52 -14.20 -3.32
N VAL A 205 -0.71 -13.69 -4.56
CA VAL A 205 -0.91 -12.26 -4.81
C VAL A 205 -2.39 -11.92 -4.89
N LEU A 206 -3.14 -12.59 -5.75
CA LEU A 206 -4.60 -12.49 -5.85
C LEU A 206 -5.19 -13.86 -6.18
N ARG A 207 -5.85 -14.49 -5.21
CA ARG A 207 -6.40 -15.86 -5.30
C ARG A 207 -7.67 -15.94 -6.14
N MET A 208 -7.51 -15.58 -7.40
CA MET A 208 -8.53 -15.68 -8.45
C MET A 208 -7.90 -16.23 -9.73
N PRO A 209 -8.66 -16.92 -10.60
CA PRO A 209 -8.20 -17.18 -11.96
C PRO A 209 -7.77 -15.87 -12.63
N ALA A 210 -6.64 -15.88 -13.33
CA ALA A 210 -6.05 -14.65 -13.90
C ALA A 210 -7.00 -13.92 -14.88
N ASP A 211 -7.83 -14.66 -15.61
CA ASP A 211 -8.87 -14.12 -16.51
C ASP A 211 -10.06 -13.48 -15.77
N LYS A 212 -10.13 -13.60 -14.45
CA LYS A 212 -11.15 -13.03 -13.57
C LYS A 212 -10.65 -11.90 -12.70
N TRP A 213 -9.38 -11.52 -12.83
CA TRP A 213 -8.85 -10.41 -12.05
C TRP A 213 -9.62 -9.12 -12.35
N PRO A 214 -9.99 -8.36 -11.30
CA PRO A 214 -10.72 -7.11 -11.46
C PRO A 214 -9.97 -6.09 -12.31
N ASP A 215 -10.71 -5.30 -13.08
CA ASP A 215 -10.14 -4.28 -13.95
C ASP A 215 -9.17 -3.31 -13.23
N PRO A 216 -9.47 -2.80 -12.00
CA PRO A 216 -8.51 -1.95 -11.28
C PRO A 216 -7.17 -2.61 -11.00
N VAL A 217 -7.16 -3.91 -10.72
CA VAL A 217 -5.93 -4.68 -10.52
C VAL A 217 -5.16 -4.81 -11.83
N ASN A 218 -5.83 -5.18 -12.91
CA ASN A 218 -5.21 -5.30 -14.24
C ASN A 218 -4.61 -3.96 -14.70
N ARG A 219 -5.31 -2.85 -14.47
CA ARG A 219 -4.80 -1.50 -14.79
C ARG A 219 -3.57 -1.14 -13.95
N ALA A 220 -3.58 -1.46 -12.66
CA ALA A 220 -2.45 -1.20 -11.78
C ALA A 220 -1.20 -1.98 -12.22
N PHE A 221 -1.35 -3.27 -12.56
CA PHE A 221 -0.24 -4.07 -13.09
C PHE A 221 0.26 -3.55 -14.45
N ALA A 222 -0.65 -3.16 -15.34
CA ALA A 222 -0.28 -2.66 -16.67
C ALA A 222 0.48 -1.32 -16.64
N LYS A 223 0.30 -0.53 -15.57
CA LYS A 223 0.94 0.77 -15.38
C LYS A 223 2.13 0.74 -14.41
N LEU A 224 2.49 -0.43 -13.90
CA LEU A 224 3.65 -0.56 -13.02
C LEU A 224 4.90 0.03 -13.69
N ASN A 225 5.58 0.98 -13.03
CA ASN A 225 6.88 1.46 -13.47
C ASN A 225 7.94 0.38 -13.17
N TYR A 226 8.06 -0.57 -14.07
CA TYR A 226 8.88 -1.77 -13.87
C TYR A 226 10.37 -1.49 -13.65
N PRO A 227 11.02 -0.51 -14.31
CA PRO A 227 12.39 -0.14 -13.99
C PRO A 227 12.57 0.30 -12.53
N LEU A 228 11.68 1.16 -12.02
CA LEU A 228 11.71 1.60 -10.64
C LEU A 228 11.40 0.44 -9.67
N TYR A 229 10.38 -0.37 -9.98
CA TYR A 229 10.02 -1.57 -9.20
C TYR A 229 11.24 -2.49 -9.06
N THR A 230 11.88 -2.85 -10.17
CA THR A 230 13.02 -3.77 -10.19
C THR A 230 14.23 -3.20 -9.42
N LEU A 231 14.48 -1.91 -9.52
CA LEU A 231 15.56 -1.25 -8.79
C LEU A 231 15.37 -1.31 -7.28
N MET A 232 14.16 -1.12 -6.81
CA MET A 232 13.86 -1.07 -5.38
C MET A 232 13.56 -2.46 -4.78
N GLN A 233 12.60 -3.17 -5.37
CA GLN A 233 12.11 -4.47 -4.91
C GLN A 233 12.94 -5.63 -5.47
N GLY A 234 13.16 -5.64 -6.77
CA GLY A 234 13.63 -6.79 -7.53
C GLY A 234 12.61 -7.17 -8.60
N PRO A 235 12.81 -8.31 -9.31
CA PRO A 235 12.03 -8.61 -10.51
C PRO A 235 10.60 -9.10 -10.26
N SER A 236 10.28 -9.56 -9.03
CA SER A 236 8.98 -10.21 -8.74
C SER A 236 8.62 -10.19 -7.25
N GLU A 237 7.46 -10.78 -6.90
CA GLU A 237 7.00 -11.00 -5.53
C GLU A 237 7.51 -12.34 -4.92
N LEU A 238 8.62 -12.87 -5.43
CA LEU A 238 9.28 -14.08 -4.87
C LEU A 238 10.48 -13.74 -3.99
N GLY A 239 10.37 -12.70 -3.20
CA GLY A 239 11.42 -12.11 -2.39
C GLY A 239 11.83 -10.74 -2.91
N ALA A 240 12.80 -10.10 -2.26
CA ALA A 240 13.34 -8.82 -2.67
C ALA A 240 14.86 -8.88 -2.82
N SER A 241 15.37 -8.32 -3.92
CA SER A 241 16.81 -8.30 -4.24
C SER A 241 17.32 -6.89 -4.62
N GLY A 242 16.42 -5.89 -4.65
CA GLY A 242 16.75 -4.51 -4.95
C GLY A 242 17.25 -3.74 -3.72
N LYS A 243 17.15 -2.40 -3.78
CA LYS A 243 17.60 -1.51 -2.70
C LYS A 243 16.99 -1.80 -1.33
N LEU A 244 15.84 -2.48 -1.29
CA LEU A 244 15.12 -2.80 -0.04
C LEU A 244 15.68 -4.04 0.68
N VAL A 245 16.61 -4.78 0.10
CA VAL A 245 17.04 -6.12 0.56
C VAL A 245 17.44 -6.20 2.03
N ASP A 246 18.03 -5.15 2.57
CA ASP A 246 18.53 -5.09 3.96
C ASP A 246 17.59 -4.33 4.92
N TRP A 247 16.40 -3.89 4.45
CA TRP A 247 15.48 -3.14 5.29
C TRP A 247 14.88 -4.00 6.40
N ASP A 248 15.07 -3.58 7.65
CA ASP A 248 14.55 -4.24 8.85
C ASP A 248 14.20 -3.19 9.93
N ARG A 249 12.95 -3.18 10.38
CA ARG A 249 12.44 -2.34 11.48
C ARG A 249 11.84 -3.16 12.62
N THR A 250 12.09 -4.45 12.64
CA THR A 250 11.58 -5.34 13.70
C THR A 250 11.97 -4.83 15.09
N GLY A 251 13.18 -4.30 15.23
CA GLY A 251 13.69 -3.76 16.51
C GLY A 251 13.13 -2.39 16.93
N ASP A 252 12.41 -1.69 16.02
CA ASP A 252 11.90 -0.33 16.25
C ASP A 252 10.37 -0.28 16.49
N LEU A 253 9.67 -1.39 16.37
CA LEU A 253 8.20 -1.45 16.39
C LEU A 253 7.58 -0.94 17.70
N ASP A 254 8.24 -1.14 18.84
CA ASP A 254 7.81 -0.68 20.17
C ASP A 254 7.81 0.85 20.31
N ARG A 255 8.48 1.57 19.40
CA ARG A 255 8.50 3.04 19.35
C ARG A 255 7.25 3.62 18.68
N ILE A 256 6.43 2.82 17.99
CA ILE A 256 5.18 3.25 17.38
C ILE A 256 4.10 3.24 18.47
N SER A 257 3.64 4.42 18.88
CA SER A 257 2.69 4.60 20.00
C SER A 257 1.27 4.99 19.56
N VAL A 258 1.06 5.26 18.29
CA VAL A 258 -0.26 5.55 17.70
C VAL A 258 -1.09 4.27 17.62
N PRO A 259 -2.44 4.32 17.76
CA PRO A 259 -3.28 3.16 17.48
C PRO A 259 -2.96 2.58 16.10
N THR A 260 -2.69 1.28 16.06
CA THR A 260 -2.21 0.61 14.84
C THR A 260 -2.99 -0.67 14.58
N LEU A 261 -3.48 -0.83 13.34
CA LEU A 261 -4.02 -2.08 12.82
C LEU A 261 -3.00 -2.72 11.88
N VAL A 262 -2.71 -4.00 12.09
CA VAL A 262 -1.97 -4.82 11.13
C VAL A 262 -2.94 -5.79 10.49
N ILE A 263 -3.09 -5.73 9.17
CA ILE A 263 -3.92 -6.66 8.40
C ILE A 263 -2.99 -7.65 7.73
N GLY A 264 -3.25 -8.95 7.95
CA GLY A 264 -2.55 -10.03 7.28
C GLY A 264 -3.52 -11.01 6.62
N ALA A 265 -3.01 -11.90 5.79
CA ALA A 265 -3.81 -12.89 5.10
C ALA A 265 -3.13 -14.27 5.12
N THR A 266 -3.95 -15.33 5.20
CA THR A 266 -3.44 -16.71 5.37
C THR A 266 -2.61 -17.18 4.18
N HIS A 267 -2.92 -16.70 2.99
CA HIS A 267 -2.31 -17.16 1.73
C HIS A 267 -1.40 -16.12 1.07
N ASP A 268 -0.95 -15.13 1.86
CA ASP A 268 -0.12 -14.03 1.39
C ASP A 268 1.28 -14.49 0.91
N THR A 269 1.95 -13.65 0.14
CA THR A 269 3.40 -13.75 -0.14
C THR A 269 4.22 -13.43 1.11
N MET A 270 3.63 -12.75 2.08
CA MET A 270 4.18 -12.35 3.36
C MET A 270 3.76 -13.31 4.47
N ASP A 271 4.64 -13.58 5.45
CA ASP A 271 4.31 -14.47 6.57
C ASP A 271 3.25 -13.85 7.50
N PRO A 272 2.04 -14.43 7.61
CA PRO A 272 1.00 -13.92 8.50
C PRO A 272 1.42 -13.94 9.99
N LYS A 273 2.29 -14.86 10.39
CA LYS A 273 2.81 -14.91 11.77
C LYS A 273 3.76 -13.73 12.05
N HIS A 274 4.53 -13.32 11.06
CA HIS A 274 5.35 -12.11 11.20
C HIS A 274 4.48 -10.86 11.28
N MET A 275 3.39 -10.79 10.53
CA MET A 275 2.45 -9.68 10.63
C MET A 275 1.72 -9.65 11.98
N GLU A 276 1.35 -10.79 12.53
CA GLU A 276 0.82 -10.89 13.90
C GLU A 276 1.84 -10.40 14.94
N MET A 277 3.09 -10.79 14.83
CA MET A 277 4.19 -10.33 15.69
C MET A 277 4.38 -8.80 15.61
N ILE A 278 4.20 -8.15 14.45
CA ILE A 278 4.23 -6.69 14.34
C ILE A 278 3.17 -6.08 15.25
N ALA A 279 1.94 -6.59 15.21
CA ALA A 279 0.85 -6.09 16.03
C ALA A 279 1.10 -6.30 17.53
N GLU A 280 1.69 -7.43 17.91
CA GLU A 280 2.06 -7.74 19.30
C GLU A 280 3.14 -6.80 19.84
N ARG A 281 4.10 -6.41 18.99
CA ARG A 281 5.22 -5.52 19.40
C ARG A 281 4.84 -4.05 19.48
N ILE A 282 3.87 -3.61 18.70
CA ILE A 282 3.38 -2.24 18.75
C ILE A 282 2.48 -2.06 19.97
N PRO A 283 2.77 -1.13 20.92
CA PRO A 283 2.04 -1.00 22.19
C PRO A 283 0.52 -0.87 22.07
N LYS A 284 0.02 -0.31 20.96
CA LYS A 284 -1.41 -0.20 20.64
C LYS A 284 -1.75 -0.93 19.35
N GLY A 285 -1.02 -2.00 19.07
CA GLY A 285 -1.17 -2.82 17.90
C GLY A 285 -2.35 -3.79 18.04
N ARG A 286 -3.01 -4.06 16.92
CA ARG A 286 -4.06 -5.07 16.77
C ARG A 286 -3.82 -5.83 15.48
N PHE A 287 -4.00 -7.13 15.52
CA PHE A 287 -3.92 -7.97 14.35
C PHE A 287 -5.32 -8.30 13.81
N HIS A 288 -5.49 -8.25 12.50
CA HIS A 288 -6.70 -8.67 11.80
C HIS A 288 -6.33 -9.62 10.67
N LEU A 289 -6.76 -10.88 10.79
CA LEU A 289 -6.47 -11.91 9.80
C LEU A 289 -7.61 -12.00 8.77
N CYS A 290 -7.26 -11.98 7.48
CA CYS A 290 -8.11 -12.36 6.37
C CYS A 290 -7.91 -13.85 6.07
N PRO A 291 -8.76 -14.76 6.58
CA PRO A 291 -8.48 -16.20 6.57
C PRO A 291 -8.50 -16.82 5.17
N ASN A 292 -9.21 -16.23 4.24
CA ASN A 292 -9.30 -16.67 2.84
C ASN A 292 -8.46 -15.82 1.89
N GLY A 293 -7.91 -14.71 2.38
CA GLY A 293 -7.20 -13.70 1.59
C GLY A 293 -5.76 -14.09 1.26
N SER A 294 -5.23 -13.38 0.28
CA SER A 294 -3.83 -13.39 -0.10
C SER A 294 -3.23 -11.96 -0.02
N HIS A 295 -2.17 -11.66 -0.75
CA HIS A 295 -1.54 -10.33 -0.72
C HIS A 295 -2.52 -9.19 -1.02
N MET A 296 -3.48 -9.42 -1.92
CA MET A 296 -4.55 -8.47 -2.24
C MET A 296 -5.88 -8.84 -1.56
N ALA A 297 -5.84 -9.03 -0.24
CA ALA A 297 -7.01 -9.44 0.57
C ALA A 297 -8.19 -8.47 0.45
N MET A 298 -7.97 -7.22 0.07
CA MET A 298 -9.02 -6.25 -0.25
C MET A 298 -9.88 -6.67 -1.46
N TYR A 299 -9.51 -7.74 -2.18
CA TYR A 299 -10.27 -8.34 -3.27
C TYR A 299 -10.71 -9.77 -2.99
N ASP A 300 -9.81 -10.65 -2.54
CA ASP A 300 -10.11 -12.09 -2.41
C ASP A 300 -10.64 -12.50 -1.02
N ASP A 301 -10.57 -11.60 -0.03
CA ASP A 301 -11.29 -11.70 1.25
C ASP A 301 -11.90 -10.33 1.64
N GLN A 302 -12.52 -9.70 0.65
CA GLN A 302 -12.92 -8.30 0.63
C GLN A 302 -13.76 -7.88 1.84
N GLN A 303 -14.79 -8.64 2.18
CA GLN A 303 -15.68 -8.31 3.29
C GLN A 303 -14.92 -8.27 4.62
N ILE A 304 -14.16 -9.30 4.92
CA ILE A 304 -13.36 -9.39 6.16
C ILE A 304 -12.33 -8.28 6.23
N TYR A 305 -11.65 -8.00 5.11
CA TYR A 305 -10.68 -6.91 5.03
C TYR A 305 -11.29 -5.55 5.42
N PHE A 306 -12.41 -5.18 4.80
CA PHE A 306 -13.03 -3.89 5.07
C PHE A 306 -13.78 -3.82 6.40
N GLU A 307 -14.31 -4.93 6.91
CA GLU A 307 -14.83 -5.02 8.29
C GLU A 307 -13.73 -4.68 9.31
N GLY A 308 -12.52 -5.23 9.13
CA GLY A 308 -11.37 -4.93 9.99
C GLY A 308 -10.94 -3.48 9.90
N LEU A 309 -10.77 -2.95 8.68
CA LEU A 309 -10.34 -1.57 8.44
C LEU A 309 -11.34 -0.55 9.01
N ILE A 310 -12.62 -0.69 8.66
CA ILE A 310 -13.68 0.23 9.09
C ILE A 310 -13.92 0.10 10.60
N GLY A 311 -13.92 -1.12 11.13
CA GLY A 311 -14.04 -1.37 12.56
C GLY A 311 -12.96 -0.65 13.36
N PHE A 312 -11.70 -0.76 12.93
CA PHE A 312 -10.57 -0.08 13.58
C PHE A 312 -10.74 1.45 13.58
N ILE A 313 -11.09 2.04 12.43
CA ILE A 313 -11.29 3.49 12.32
C ILE A 313 -12.39 3.96 13.30
N ARG A 314 -13.52 3.25 13.35
CA ARG A 314 -14.62 3.56 14.27
C ARG A 314 -14.22 3.47 15.75
N GLU A 315 -13.50 2.41 16.13
CA GLU A 315 -13.03 2.25 17.49
C GLU A 315 -12.05 3.35 17.93
N VAL A 316 -11.17 3.81 17.02
CA VAL A 316 -10.29 4.95 17.30
C VAL A 316 -11.12 6.23 17.46
N GLU A 317 -12.14 6.46 16.62
CA GLU A 317 -13.05 7.62 16.77
C GLU A 317 -13.76 7.60 18.12
N ASP A 318 -14.32 6.46 18.51
CA ASP A 318 -15.08 6.30 19.75
C ASP A 318 -14.19 6.44 21.01
N SER A 319 -12.89 6.15 20.91
CA SER A 319 -11.94 6.24 22.04
C SER A 319 -11.50 7.67 22.36
N ILE A 320 -11.81 8.65 21.51
CA ILE A 320 -11.40 10.05 21.63
C ILE A 320 -12.57 10.92 22.19
N VAL A 321 -13.77 10.37 22.27
CA VAL A 321 -14.94 10.98 22.91
C VAL A 321 -14.90 10.69 24.40
#